data_91e71805c87936625171b0895e9766a9
#
_entry.id   91e71805c87936625171b0895e9766a9
#
_cell.length_a   1.000
_cell.length_b   1.000
_cell.length_c   1.000
_cell.angle_alpha   90.00
_cell.angle_beta   90.00
_cell.angle_gamma   90.00
#
_symmetry.space_group_name_H-M   'P 1'
#
loop_
_entity.id
_entity.type
_entity.pdbx_description
1 polymer ?
#
loop_
_entity_poly.entity_id
_entity_poly.type
_entity_poly.pdbx_seq_one_letter_code
_entity_poly.pdbx_strand_id
1 'polypeptide(L)'
;MNASTSRLFWAMLALQVPAVSVVIKYAPEELRSLAAPALFVVCLLGFLVLRRPAAGKDRLLGSWQVTIGLTLVILVATAVVYPDADGLKEIGGGSDADDAVILGVTRLFQGLYPYDTVTYLGHPLSPGPGWLLLWAPLVVLNLFWLAGPLSVGFLTWSLQRTTGSWTSPNAFLLLLSSSLCLWEGLVTASDYLMIGSMCTGLVLVLWSAQSRRLVLILAVILGLVATSRVVFLYLPAAAAVALWPRSKENARLVAIVGTAVAVVTHGLFLLWQPENFSPLHVIGKGGDYTTPWIRWFGVIACLGVAVWILRHLRTGASDPAACVERVWPTLMVPMAIIALGGLELVDWSVSQWWTSRSLMIAAPVVVACWALGTSSPSERVRPS
;
A
#
# COMPACT_ATOMS: atom_id res chain seq x y z
N MET A 1 -10.72 -4.35 25.24
CA MET A 1 -10.54 -5.09 23.97
C MET A 1 -9.12 -5.64 23.97
N ASN A 2 -8.90 -6.93 23.74
CA ASN A 2 -7.54 -7.46 23.64
C ASN A 2 -6.86 -7.00 22.31
N ALA A 3 -5.52 -7.09 22.22
CA ALA A 3 -4.77 -6.59 21.08
C ALA A 3 -5.20 -7.21 19.73
N SER A 4 -5.53 -8.51 19.71
CA SER A 4 -6.00 -9.20 18.49
C SER A 4 -7.36 -8.67 18.02
N THR A 5 -8.29 -8.43 18.94
CA THR A 5 -9.62 -7.87 18.63
C THR A 5 -9.49 -6.43 18.11
N SER A 6 -8.57 -5.64 18.67
CA SER A 6 -8.30 -4.28 18.21
C SER A 6 -7.74 -4.29 16.77
N ARG A 7 -6.76 -5.14 16.49
CA ARG A 7 -6.19 -5.28 15.13
C ARG A 7 -7.23 -5.71 14.10
N LEU A 8 -8.12 -6.63 14.46
CA LEU A 8 -9.22 -7.05 13.58
C LEU A 8 -10.16 -5.88 13.27
N PHE A 9 -10.52 -5.09 14.27
CA PHE A 9 -11.39 -3.91 14.06
C PHE A 9 -10.76 -2.91 13.08
N TRP A 10 -9.48 -2.58 13.27
CA TRP A 10 -8.76 -1.70 12.35
C TRP A 10 -8.60 -2.30 10.95
N ALA A 11 -8.39 -3.62 10.85
CA ALA A 11 -8.32 -4.30 9.55
C ALA A 11 -9.65 -4.19 8.79
N MET A 12 -10.78 -4.39 9.47
CA MET A 12 -12.11 -4.24 8.86
C MET A 12 -12.36 -2.81 8.40
N LEU A 13 -11.99 -1.79 9.20
CA LEU A 13 -12.11 -0.38 8.78
C LEU A 13 -11.22 -0.09 7.55
N ALA A 14 -9.96 -0.54 7.58
CA ALA A 14 -9.01 -0.33 6.48
C ALA A 14 -9.46 -0.97 5.16
N LEU A 15 -10.29 -2.02 5.21
CA LEU A 15 -10.86 -2.67 4.05
C LEU A 15 -12.13 -1.97 3.52
N GLN A 16 -12.96 -1.44 4.41
CA GLN A 16 -14.28 -0.95 4.03
C GLN A 16 -14.31 0.56 3.76
N VAL A 17 -13.51 1.36 4.48
CA VAL A 17 -13.50 2.82 4.27
C VAL A 17 -13.05 3.20 2.85
N PRO A 18 -11.96 2.63 2.29
CA PRO A 18 -11.59 2.93 0.90
C PRO A 18 -12.61 2.42 -0.11
N ALA A 19 -13.37 1.38 0.22
CA ALA A 19 -14.41 0.82 -0.66
C ALA A 19 -15.56 1.80 -0.93
N VAL A 20 -15.71 2.86 -0.13
CA VAL A 20 -16.66 3.96 -0.40
C VAL A 20 -16.39 4.57 -1.78
N SER A 21 -15.13 4.81 -2.15
CA SER A 21 -14.78 5.36 -3.48
C SER A 21 -15.18 4.42 -4.62
N VAL A 22 -15.10 3.11 -4.42
CA VAL A 22 -15.51 2.10 -5.40
C VAL A 22 -17.01 2.19 -5.65
N VAL A 23 -17.81 2.28 -4.58
CA VAL A 23 -19.28 2.43 -4.71
C VAL A 23 -19.64 3.75 -5.37
N ILE A 24 -18.99 4.85 -5.00
CA ILE A 24 -19.22 6.16 -5.64
C ILE A 24 -18.97 6.09 -7.15
N LYS A 25 -17.94 5.36 -7.58
CA LYS A 25 -17.52 5.25 -8.97
C LYS A 25 -18.45 4.37 -9.81
N TYR A 26 -18.92 3.27 -9.27
CA TYR A 26 -19.60 2.23 -10.02
C TYR A 26 -21.08 2.06 -9.67
N ALA A 27 -21.57 2.56 -8.55
CA ALA A 27 -22.98 2.47 -8.18
C ALA A 27 -23.83 3.57 -8.84
N PRO A 28 -25.09 3.27 -9.17
CA PRO A 28 -26.09 4.27 -9.54
C PRO A 28 -26.19 5.36 -8.48
N GLU A 29 -26.47 6.59 -8.91
CA GLU A 29 -26.44 7.78 -8.03
C GLU A 29 -27.38 7.61 -6.82
N GLU A 30 -28.56 7.04 -7.03
CA GLU A 30 -29.56 6.80 -6.00
C GLU A 30 -29.06 5.86 -4.88
N LEU A 31 -28.11 4.98 -5.20
CA LEU A 31 -27.56 4.01 -4.23
C LEU A 31 -26.30 4.52 -3.51
N ARG A 32 -25.69 5.61 -3.98
CA ARG A 32 -24.43 6.12 -3.39
C ARG A 32 -24.61 6.54 -1.92
N SER A 33 -25.76 7.11 -1.57
CA SER A 33 -26.07 7.50 -0.19
C SER A 33 -26.16 6.32 0.77
N LEU A 34 -26.47 5.12 0.26
CA LEU A 34 -26.53 3.89 1.04
C LEU A 34 -25.18 3.19 1.18
N ALA A 35 -24.15 3.62 0.41
CA ALA A 35 -22.85 2.98 0.36
C ALA A 35 -22.15 2.95 1.74
N ALA A 36 -22.05 4.09 2.40
CA ALA A 36 -21.38 4.19 3.69
C ALA A 36 -22.09 3.38 4.78
N PRO A 37 -23.42 3.48 4.96
CA PRO A 37 -24.15 2.63 5.91
C PRO A 37 -23.99 1.14 5.60
N ALA A 38 -24.09 0.73 4.32
CA ALA A 38 -23.95 -0.67 3.93
C ALA A 38 -22.53 -1.21 4.23
N LEU A 39 -21.49 -0.47 3.90
CA LEU A 39 -20.11 -0.84 4.19
C LEU A 39 -19.85 -0.90 5.70
N PHE A 40 -20.43 0.00 6.48
CA PHE A 40 -20.35 -0.05 7.95
C PHE A 40 -21.01 -1.31 8.50
N VAL A 41 -22.19 -1.69 8.00
CA VAL A 41 -22.89 -2.94 8.38
C VAL A 41 -22.03 -4.14 8.02
N VAL A 42 -21.44 -4.20 6.81
CA VAL A 42 -20.53 -5.27 6.38
C VAL A 42 -19.30 -5.34 7.30
N CYS A 43 -18.72 -4.19 7.65
CA CYS A 43 -17.61 -4.10 8.59
C CYS A 43 -17.99 -4.67 9.96
N LEU A 44 -19.13 -4.26 10.51
CA LEU A 44 -19.61 -4.71 11.81
C LEU A 44 -19.92 -6.22 11.81
N LEU A 45 -20.64 -6.71 10.82
CA LEU A 45 -20.96 -8.14 10.68
C LEU A 45 -19.70 -8.97 10.53
N GLY A 46 -18.77 -8.57 9.65
CA GLY A 46 -17.48 -9.23 9.48
C GLY A 46 -16.68 -9.27 10.77
N PHE A 47 -16.63 -8.17 11.51
CA PHE A 47 -15.98 -8.11 12.81
C PHE A 47 -16.64 -9.08 13.81
N LEU A 48 -17.98 -9.08 13.92
CA LEU A 48 -18.71 -9.97 14.83
C LEU A 48 -18.52 -11.45 14.52
N VAL A 49 -18.44 -11.81 13.24
CA VAL A 49 -18.19 -13.19 12.78
C VAL A 49 -16.75 -13.61 13.06
N LEU A 50 -15.79 -12.79 12.64
CA LEU A 50 -14.36 -13.15 12.69
C LEU A 50 -13.78 -13.13 14.11
N ARG A 51 -14.36 -12.35 15.04
CA ARG A 51 -13.93 -12.34 16.46
C ARG A 51 -14.24 -13.64 17.19
N ARG A 52 -15.17 -14.48 16.67
CA ARG A 52 -15.54 -15.74 17.30
C ARG A 52 -14.49 -16.82 17.03
N PRO A 53 -14.03 -17.56 18.06
CA PRO A 53 -13.20 -18.73 17.82
C PRO A 53 -14.04 -19.77 17.07
N ALA A 54 -13.57 -20.22 15.90
CA ALA A 54 -14.21 -21.27 15.15
C ALA A 54 -13.38 -22.55 15.23
N ALA A 55 -13.96 -23.62 15.74
CA ALA A 55 -13.37 -24.94 15.71
C ALA A 55 -13.10 -25.35 14.24
N GLY A 56 -11.90 -25.86 13.97
CA GLY A 56 -11.51 -26.32 12.61
C GLY A 56 -10.87 -25.28 11.71
N LYS A 57 -10.81 -23.98 12.07
CA LYS A 57 -10.13 -22.93 11.28
C LYS A 57 -8.67 -23.27 11.01
N ASP A 58 -7.98 -23.89 11.99
CA ASP A 58 -6.55 -24.16 11.91
C ASP A 58 -6.18 -25.12 10.78
N ARG A 59 -7.03 -26.12 10.49
CA ARG A 59 -6.77 -27.07 9.39
C ARG A 59 -6.87 -26.40 8.01
N LEU A 60 -7.90 -25.59 7.79
CA LEU A 60 -8.10 -24.92 6.50
C LEU A 60 -7.05 -23.82 6.30
N LEU A 61 -6.87 -22.96 7.31
CA LEU A 61 -5.91 -21.86 7.24
C LEU A 61 -4.45 -22.33 7.24
N GLY A 62 -4.14 -23.51 7.76
CA GLY A 62 -2.78 -24.08 7.75
C GLY A 62 -2.35 -24.69 6.40
N SER A 63 -3.22 -24.71 5.39
CA SER A 63 -2.96 -25.40 4.12
C SER A 63 -2.36 -24.48 3.06
N TRP A 64 -1.23 -24.89 2.46
CA TRP A 64 -0.61 -24.18 1.32
C TRP A 64 -1.49 -24.19 0.06
N GLN A 65 -2.34 -25.21 -0.10
CA GLN A 65 -3.27 -25.33 -1.23
C GLN A 65 -4.27 -24.17 -1.23
N VAL A 66 -4.71 -23.72 -0.06
CA VAL A 66 -5.60 -22.55 0.07
C VAL A 66 -4.90 -21.28 -0.41
N THR A 67 -3.63 -21.09 -0.02
CA THR A 67 -2.84 -19.94 -0.51
C THR A 67 -2.73 -19.95 -2.04
N ILE A 68 -2.39 -21.10 -2.63
CA ILE A 68 -2.30 -21.21 -4.10
C ILE A 68 -3.67 -20.97 -4.75
N GLY A 69 -4.73 -21.61 -4.24
CA GLY A 69 -6.08 -21.42 -4.78
C GLY A 69 -6.52 -19.96 -4.78
N LEU A 70 -6.36 -19.26 -3.64
CA LEU A 70 -6.71 -17.84 -3.54
C LEU A 70 -5.82 -16.96 -4.44
N THR A 71 -4.52 -17.25 -4.52
CA THR A 71 -3.62 -16.50 -5.41
C THR A 71 -3.99 -16.70 -6.88
N LEU A 72 -4.36 -17.93 -7.28
CA LEU A 72 -4.84 -18.21 -8.63
C LEU A 72 -6.16 -17.50 -8.93
N VAL A 73 -7.10 -17.49 -7.99
CA VAL A 73 -8.36 -16.72 -8.13
C VAL A 73 -8.06 -15.23 -8.35
N ILE A 74 -7.18 -14.63 -7.54
CA ILE A 74 -6.77 -13.24 -7.71
C ILE A 74 -6.15 -13.02 -9.10
N LEU A 75 -5.21 -13.88 -9.50
CA LEU A 75 -4.51 -13.76 -10.78
C LEU A 75 -5.48 -13.87 -11.96
N VAL A 76 -6.33 -14.90 -11.99
CA VAL A 76 -7.29 -15.13 -13.08
C VAL A 76 -8.34 -14.02 -13.13
N ALA A 77 -8.90 -13.62 -11.98
CA ALA A 77 -9.88 -12.54 -11.94
C ALA A 77 -9.27 -11.21 -12.45
N THR A 78 -8.03 -10.90 -12.05
CA THR A 78 -7.34 -9.72 -12.56
C THR A 78 -7.10 -9.82 -14.06
N ALA A 79 -6.60 -10.95 -14.56
CA ALA A 79 -6.32 -11.15 -15.99
C ALA A 79 -7.57 -11.01 -16.86
N VAL A 80 -8.73 -11.46 -16.36
CA VAL A 80 -10.00 -11.41 -17.09
C VAL A 80 -10.62 -10.02 -17.07
N VAL A 81 -10.58 -9.32 -15.91
CA VAL A 81 -11.30 -8.06 -15.72
C VAL A 81 -10.48 -6.83 -16.09
N TYR A 82 -9.15 -6.92 -15.97
CA TYR A 82 -8.26 -5.77 -16.22
C TYR A 82 -8.44 -5.16 -17.62
N PRO A 83 -8.54 -5.94 -18.73
CA PRO A 83 -8.72 -5.35 -20.05
C PRO A 83 -10.02 -4.55 -20.18
N ASP A 84 -11.11 -5.00 -19.57
CA ASP A 84 -12.39 -4.29 -19.58
C ASP A 84 -12.31 -3.01 -18.72
N ALA A 85 -11.64 -3.09 -17.57
CA ALA A 85 -11.46 -1.94 -16.69
C ALA A 85 -10.54 -0.87 -17.33
N ASP A 86 -9.48 -1.28 -18.02
CA ASP A 86 -8.59 -0.40 -18.79
C ASP A 86 -9.30 0.19 -20.01
N GLY A 87 -10.15 -0.58 -20.69
CA GLY A 87 -10.96 -0.13 -21.82
C GLY A 87 -11.93 1.02 -21.50
N LEU A 88 -12.29 1.23 -20.22
CA LEU A 88 -13.14 2.35 -19.80
C LEU A 88 -12.51 3.72 -20.10
N LYS A 89 -11.22 3.81 -20.31
CA LYS A 89 -10.52 5.05 -20.69
C LYS A 89 -11.00 5.60 -22.05
N GLU A 90 -11.45 4.75 -22.96
CA GLU A 90 -11.96 5.16 -24.28
C GLU A 90 -13.23 6.02 -24.17
N ILE A 91 -13.99 5.87 -23.08
CA ILE A 91 -15.20 6.63 -22.79
C ILE A 91 -15.00 7.66 -21.68
N GLY A 92 -13.71 7.96 -21.31
CA GLY A 92 -13.36 8.91 -20.25
C GLY A 92 -13.64 8.41 -18.82
N GLY A 93 -13.91 7.11 -18.68
CA GLY A 93 -14.13 6.44 -17.39
C GLY A 93 -12.86 5.76 -16.85
N GLY A 94 -13.00 4.88 -15.87
CA GLY A 94 -11.90 4.08 -15.38
C GLY A 94 -10.97 4.79 -14.39
N SER A 95 -9.71 4.44 -14.42
CA SER A 95 -8.63 4.96 -13.56
C SER A 95 -7.37 5.16 -14.39
N ASP A 96 -6.71 6.29 -14.22
CA ASP A 96 -5.45 6.61 -14.88
C ASP A 96 -4.20 6.23 -14.07
N ALA A 97 -4.38 5.40 -13.03
CA ALA A 97 -3.27 5.04 -12.13
C ALA A 97 -2.21 4.17 -12.81
N ASP A 98 -2.62 3.22 -13.63
CA ASP A 98 -1.75 2.37 -14.45
C ASP A 98 -1.18 3.14 -15.65
N ASP A 99 -2.02 3.95 -16.32
CA ASP A 99 -1.57 4.79 -17.45
C ASP A 99 -0.42 5.72 -17.06
N ALA A 100 -0.45 6.30 -15.86
CA ALA A 100 0.63 7.15 -15.38
C ALA A 100 1.99 6.41 -15.34
N VAL A 101 2.01 5.12 -14.98
CA VAL A 101 3.23 4.30 -15.00
C VAL A 101 3.59 3.86 -16.41
N ILE A 102 2.60 3.38 -17.18
CA ILE A 102 2.79 2.89 -18.55
C ILE A 102 3.32 4.01 -19.45
N LEU A 103 2.70 5.19 -19.42
CA LEU A 103 3.15 6.35 -20.19
C LEU A 103 4.55 6.79 -19.78
N GLY A 104 4.81 6.93 -18.47
CA GLY A 104 6.12 7.35 -17.97
C GLY A 104 7.24 6.40 -18.39
N VAL A 105 7.02 5.09 -18.29
CA VAL A 105 7.99 4.07 -18.74
C VAL A 105 8.15 4.09 -20.25
N THR A 106 7.06 4.14 -21.02
CA THR A 106 7.11 4.16 -22.49
C THR A 106 7.91 5.34 -23.01
N ARG A 107 7.69 6.54 -22.48
CA ARG A 107 8.47 7.74 -22.84
C ARG A 107 9.94 7.57 -22.49
N LEU A 108 10.24 7.03 -21.30
CA LEU A 108 11.63 6.80 -20.88
C LEU A 108 12.37 5.87 -21.84
N PHE A 109 11.73 4.79 -22.32
CA PHE A 109 12.32 3.87 -23.30
C PHE A 109 12.45 4.48 -24.71
N GLN A 110 11.67 5.52 -25.01
CA GLN A 110 11.81 6.34 -26.24
C GLN A 110 12.91 7.40 -26.11
N GLY A 111 13.61 7.49 -24.98
CA GLY A 111 14.60 8.53 -24.70
C GLY A 111 13.99 9.91 -24.42
N LEU A 112 12.68 9.97 -24.15
CA LEU A 112 11.95 11.19 -23.84
C LEU A 112 11.84 11.37 -22.34
N TYR A 113 11.69 12.64 -21.89
CA TYR A 113 11.44 12.92 -20.49
C TYR A 113 10.07 12.40 -20.07
N PRO A 114 9.98 11.53 -19.04
CA PRO A 114 8.73 10.82 -18.71
C PRO A 114 7.60 11.75 -18.24
N TYR A 115 7.93 12.89 -17.64
CA TYR A 115 6.96 13.77 -17.00
C TYR A 115 6.45 14.91 -17.89
N ASP A 116 6.94 15.02 -19.11
CA ASP A 116 6.46 15.96 -20.11
C ASP A 116 5.23 15.38 -20.85
N THR A 117 4.23 14.97 -20.09
CA THR A 117 2.96 14.41 -20.59
C THR A 117 1.92 14.37 -19.47
N VAL A 118 0.68 14.12 -19.85
CA VAL A 118 -0.45 13.93 -18.95
C VAL A 118 -1.18 12.63 -19.26
N THR A 119 -1.91 12.10 -18.31
CA THR A 119 -2.80 10.94 -18.51
C THR A 119 -4.01 11.33 -19.38
N TYR A 120 -4.81 10.35 -19.80
CA TYR A 120 -6.04 10.62 -20.58
C TYR A 120 -7.06 11.49 -19.81
N LEU A 121 -6.99 11.52 -18.47
CA LEU A 121 -7.78 12.42 -17.63
C LEU A 121 -7.17 13.83 -17.48
N GLY A 122 -6.07 14.13 -18.19
CA GLY A 122 -5.38 15.41 -18.09
C GLY A 122 -4.54 15.60 -16.84
N HIS A 123 -4.29 14.55 -16.08
CA HIS A 123 -3.48 14.62 -14.86
C HIS A 123 -1.99 14.48 -15.16
N PRO A 124 -1.11 15.32 -14.58
CA PRO A 124 0.33 15.11 -14.61
C PRO A 124 0.72 13.79 -13.93
N LEU A 125 1.77 13.14 -14.45
CA LEU A 125 2.26 11.90 -13.89
C LEU A 125 2.84 12.13 -12.49
N SER A 126 2.25 11.49 -11.49
CA SER A 126 2.66 11.61 -10.09
C SER A 126 3.59 10.50 -9.57
N PRO A 127 3.68 9.29 -10.18
CA PRO A 127 4.66 8.28 -9.75
C PRO A 127 6.09 8.77 -9.96
N GLY A 128 6.94 8.63 -8.95
CA GLY A 128 8.34 9.04 -9.05
C GLY A 128 9.20 8.06 -9.85
N PRO A 129 10.42 8.48 -10.22
CA PRO A 129 11.22 7.77 -11.22
C PRO A 129 11.66 6.37 -10.81
N GLY A 130 12.00 6.12 -9.56
CA GLY A 130 12.35 4.78 -9.09
C GLY A 130 11.17 3.81 -9.17
N TRP A 131 9.95 4.30 -8.96
CA TRP A 131 8.73 3.51 -9.15
C TRP A 131 8.51 3.13 -10.62
N LEU A 132 8.76 4.06 -11.54
CA LEU A 132 8.73 3.77 -12.98
C LEU A 132 9.76 2.70 -13.34
N LEU A 133 11.00 2.84 -12.85
CA LEU A 133 12.08 1.86 -13.09
C LEU A 133 11.77 0.49 -12.50
N LEU A 134 11.15 0.42 -11.32
CA LEU A 134 10.78 -0.84 -10.68
C LEU A 134 9.80 -1.65 -11.54
N TRP A 135 8.82 -0.99 -12.15
CA TRP A 135 7.79 -1.64 -12.93
C TRP A 135 8.08 -1.67 -14.45
N ALA A 136 9.17 -1.03 -14.90
CA ALA A 136 9.54 -1.00 -16.29
C ALA A 136 9.58 -2.38 -16.99
N PRO A 137 10.08 -3.47 -16.36
CA PRO A 137 10.07 -4.78 -17.01
C PRO A 137 8.66 -5.26 -17.36
N LEU A 138 7.66 -5.02 -16.48
CA LEU A 138 6.29 -5.43 -16.75
C LEU A 138 5.63 -4.58 -17.84
N VAL A 139 5.92 -3.29 -17.88
CA VAL A 139 5.40 -2.39 -18.92
C VAL A 139 5.96 -2.79 -20.29
N VAL A 140 7.29 -3.00 -20.40
CA VAL A 140 7.94 -3.41 -21.66
C VAL A 140 7.42 -4.75 -22.19
N LEU A 141 7.06 -5.65 -21.28
CA LEU A 141 6.48 -6.96 -21.63
C LEU A 141 4.95 -6.92 -21.85
N ASN A 142 4.30 -5.76 -21.74
CA ASN A 142 2.83 -5.61 -21.75
C ASN A 142 2.11 -6.46 -20.68
N LEU A 143 2.75 -6.61 -19.51
CA LEU A 143 2.29 -7.41 -18.39
C LEU A 143 2.00 -6.56 -17.14
N PHE A 144 1.77 -5.24 -17.30
CA PHE A 144 1.62 -4.35 -16.14
C PHE A 144 0.43 -4.72 -15.24
N TRP A 145 -0.60 -5.34 -15.78
CA TRP A 145 -1.72 -5.90 -15.02
C TRP A 145 -1.30 -6.90 -13.91
N LEU A 146 -0.10 -7.51 -14.04
CA LEU A 146 0.48 -8.38 -13.00
C LEU A 146 1.02 -7.61 -11.79
N ALA A 147 1.24 -6.31 -11.87
CA ALA A 147 1.90 -5.55 -10.80
C ALA A 147 1.14 -5.61 -9.47
N GLY A 148 -0.18 -5.51 -9.50
CA GLY A 148 -1.06 -5.68 -8.34
C GLY A 148 -0.98 -7.09 -7.74
N PRO A 149 -1.29 -8.15 -8.51
CA PRO A 149 -1.16 -9.54 -8.05
C PRO A 149 0.22 -9.90 -7.51
N LEU A 150 1.30 -9.47 -8.19
CA LEU A 150 2.68 -9.71 -7.73
C LEU A 150 2.98 -9.02 -6.40
N SER A 151 2.49 -7.79 -6.20
CA SER A 151 2.66 -7.06 -4.95
C SER A 151 1.95 -7.75 -3.77
N VAL A 152 0.71 -8.21 -3.98
CA VAL A 152 -0.07 -8.97 -2.98
C VAL A 152 0.58 -10.34 -2.74
N GLY A 153 1.01 -11.03 -3.80
CA GLY A 153 1.74 -12.29 -3.72
C GLY A 153 3.06 -12.19 -2.97
N PHE A 154 3.82 -11.11 -3.19
CA PHE A 154 5.05 -10.82 -2.45
C PHE A 154 4.79 -10.63 -0.94
N LEU A 155 3.74 -9.89 -0.57
CA LEU A 155 3.36 -9.74 0.83
C LEU A 155 2.90 -11.08 1.43
N THR A 156 2.13 -11.86 0.69
CA THR A 156 1.69 -13.21 1.10
C THR A 156 2.88 -14.13 1.39
N TRP A 157 3.85 -14.16 0.48
CA TRP A 157 5.11 -14.88 0.66
C TRP A 157 5.91 -14.36 1.85
N SER A 158 5.97 -13.03 2.04
CA SER A 158 6.67 -12.39 3.16
C SER A 158 6.07 -12.79 4.51
N LEU A 159 4.75 -12.90 4.59
CA LEU A 159 4.04 -13.39 5.78
C LEU A 159 4.40 -14.86 6.08
N GLN A 160 4.37 -15.72 5.07
CA GLN A 160 4.76 -17.12 5.21
C GLN A 160 6.21 -17.26 5.69
N ARG A 161 7.13 -16.55 5.03
CA ARG A 161 8.56 -16.56 5.39
C ARG A 161 8.81 -16.07 6.81
N THR A 162 8.05 -15.07 7.28
CA THR A 162 8.23 -14.48 8.60
C THR A 162 7.64 -15.33 9.70
N THR A 163 6.53 -16.01 9.45
CA THR A 163 5.82 -16.82 10.47
C THR A 163 6.17 -18.31 10.42
N GLY A 164 6.69 -18.80 9.29
CA GLY A 164 6.89 -20.25 9.05
C GLY A 164 5.58 -21.02 8.90
N SER A 165 4.43 -20.37 8.89
CA SER A 165 3.09 -20.95 8.86
C SER A 165 2.27 -20.41 7.68
N TRP A 166 1.36 -21.25 7.14
CA TRP A 166 0.40 -20.83 6.10
C TRP A 166 -0.84 -20.17 6.68
N THR A 167 -1.04 -20.19 8.00
CA THR A 167 -2.20 -19.58 8.67
C THR A 167 -2.28 -18.08 8.43
N SER A 168 -1.17 -17.35 8.61
CA SER A 168 -1.15 -15.90 8.41
C SER A 168 -1.35 -15.49 6.93
N PRO A 169 -0.67 -16.10 5.94
CA PRO A 169 -0.95 -15.86 4.52
C PRO A 169 -2.41 -16.08 4.14
N ASN A 170 -2.99 -17.20 4.57
CA ASN A 170 -4.38 -17.53 4.23
C ASN A 170 -5.38 -16.58 4.90
N ALA A 171 -5.17 -16.25 6.18
CA ALA A 171 -5.99 -15.26 6.88
C ALA A 171 -5.91 -13.89 6.20
N PHE A 172 -4.70 -13.48 5.80
CA PHE A 172 -4.47 -12.24 5.05
C PHE A 172 -5.23 -12.23 3.72
N LEU A 173 -5.04 -13.25 2.86
CA LEU A 173 -5.68 -13.32 1.55
C LEU A 173 -7.20 -13.38 1.66
N LEU A 174 -7.75 -14.20 2.56
CA LEU A 174 -9.20 -14.32 2.74
C LEU A 174 -9.83 -13.00 3.20
N LEU A 175 -9.21 -12.33 4.18
CA LEU A 175 -9.74 -11.07 4.67
C LEU A 175 -9.60 -9.97 3.62
N LEU A 176 -8.45 -9.87 2.95
CA LEU A 176 -8.21 -8.89 1.91
C LEU A 176 -9.19 -9.08 0.74
N SER A 177 -9.44 -10.34 0.31
CA SER A 177 -10.36 -10.68 -0.77
C SER A 177 -11.84 -10.38 -0.47
N SER A 178 -12.17 -10.15 0.80
CA SER A 178 -13.53 -9.74 1.19
C SER A 178 -13.83 -8.25 0.89
N SER A 179 -12.84 -7.48 0.44
CA SER A 179 -12.98 -6.05 0.17
C SER A 179 -13.12 -5.73 -1.31
N LEU A 180 -14.13 -4.93 -1.66
CA LEU A 180 -14.25 -4.34 -3.00
C LEU A 180 -13.01 -3.50 -3.37
N CYS A 181 -12.37 -2.90 -2.36
CA CYS A 181 -11.17 -2.11 -2.51
C CYS A 181 -10.00 -2.93 -3.07
N LEU A 182 -9.84 -4.20 -2.65
CA LEU A 182 -8.81 -5.07 -3.24
C LEU A 182 -9.07 -5.27 -4.73
N TRP A 183 -10.29 -5.66 -5.08
CA TRP A 183 -10.62 -6.00 -6.47
C TRP A 183 -10.49 -4.78 -7.39
N GLU A 184 -10.99 -3.62 -6.96
CA GLU A 184 -10.77 -2.38 -7.71
C GLU A 184 -9.27 -2.05 -7.84
N GLY A 185 -8.51 -2.17 -6.76
CA GLY A 185 -7.08 -1.92 -6.79
C GLY A 185 -6.29 -2.86 -7.68
N LEU A 186 -6.72 -4.11 -7.82
CA LEU A 186 -6.11 -5.10 -8.73
C LEU A 186 -6.45 -4.80 -10.19
N VAL A 187 -7.73 -4.60 -10.51
CA VAL A 187 -8.18 -4.42 -11.90
C VAL A 187 -7.89 -3.03 -12.47
N THR A 188 -7.48 -2.08 -11.66
CA THR A 188 -6.99 -0.76 -12.07
C THR A 188 -5.50 -0.59 -11.86
N ALA A 189 -4.80 -1.67 -11.50
CA ALA A 189 -3.39 -1.67 -11.09
C ALA A 189 -3.02 -0.47 -10.19
N SER A 190 -3.85 -0.24 -9.14
CA SER A 190 -3.72 0.91 -8.26
C SER A 190 -2.40 0.89 -7.50
N ASP A 191 -1.62 1.95 -7.63
CA ASP A 191 -0.36 2.12 -6.94
C ASP A 191 -0.51 2.10 -5.40
N TYR A 192 -1.64 2.56 -4.84
CA TYR A 192 -1.89 2.50 -3.39
C TYR A 192 -1.87 1.08 -2.83
N LEU A 193 -2.55 0.13 -3.52
CA LEU A 193 -2.53 -1.29 -3.13
C LEU A 193 -1.11 -1.86 -3.25
N MET A 194 -0.42 -1.57 -4.35
CA MET A 194 0.93 -2.04 -4.61
C MET A 194 1.93 -1.49 -3.58
N ILE A 195 1.90 -0.19 -3.29
CA ILE A 195 2.79 0.46 -2.31
C ILE A 195 2.59 -0.16 -0.92
N GLY A 196 1.35 -0.24 -0.45
CA GLY A 196 1.04 -0.83 0.85
C GLY A 196 1.53 -2.27 0.98
N SER A 197 1.31 -3.08 -0.06
CA SER A 197 1.76 -4.48 -0.11
C SER A 197 3.27 -4.60 -0.16
N MET A 198 3.93 -3.87 -1.06
CA MET A 198 5.39 -3.91 -1.22
C MET A 198 6.12 -3.41 0.03
N CYS A 199 5.71 -2.27 0.59
CA CYS A 199 6.33 -1.73 1.81
C CYS A 199 6.22 -2.71 2.98
N THR A 200 5.03 -3.26 3.20
CA THR A 200 4.80 -4.22 4.29
C THR A 200 5.63 -5.49 4.09
N GLY A 201 5.60 -6.05 2.87
CA GLY A 201 6.38 -7.23 2.53
C GLY A 201 7.89 -7.00 2.69
N LEU A 202 8.42 -5.88 2.21
CA LEU A 202 9.84 -5.51 2.36
C LEU A 202 10.26 -5.40 3.83
N VAL A 203 9.44 -4.75 4.66
CA VAL A 203 9.72 -4.61 6.10
C VAL A 203 9.75 -5.98 6.79
N LEU A 204 8.83 -6.89 6.46
CA LEU A 204 8.78 -8.25 7.00
C LEU A 204 10.00 -9.08 6.57
N VAL A 205 10.38 -9.02 5.30
CA VAL A 205 11.56 -9.75 4.81
C VAL A 205 12.85 -9.16 5.39
N LEU A 206 12.96 -7.84 5.50
CA LEU A 206 14.08 -7.16 6.16
C LEU A 206 14.18 -7.56 7.65
N TRP A 207 13.04 -7.70 8.33
CA TRP A 207 13.00 -8.19 9.72
C TRP A 207 13.58 -9.58 9.86
N SER A 208 13.32 -10.49 8.91
CA SER A 208 13.77 -11.88 8.91
C SER A 208 15.13 -12.11 8.22
N ALA A 209 15.69 -11.08 7.55
CA ALA A 209 16.91 -11.21 6.75
C ALA A 209 18.16 -11.43 7.62
N GLN A 210 18.92 -12.49 7.29
CA GLN A 210 20.20 -12.80 7.92
C GLN A 210 21.40 -12.40 7.04
N SER A 211 21.20 -12.40 5.71
CA SER A 211 22.27 -12.13 4.76
C SER A 211 22.37 -10.62 4.49
N ARG A 212 23.58 -10.05 4.64
CA ARG A 212 23.86 -8.65 4.30
C ARG A 212 23.57 -8.33 2.82
N ARG A 213 23.81 -9.30 1.90
CA ARG A 213 23.50 -9.14 0.48
C ARG A 213 22.01 -8.98 0.26
N LEU A 214 21.20 -9.81 0.94
CA LEU A 214 19.75 -9.71 0.86
C LEU A 214 19.26 -8.36 1.41
N VAL A 215 19.78 -7.91 2.56
CA VAL A 215 19.44 -6.60 3.13
C VAL A 215 19.78 -5.47 2.16
N LEU A 216 20.91 -5.54 1.47
CA LEU A 216 21.30 -4.54 0.46
C LEU A 216 20.31 -4.50 -0.70
N ILE A 217 19.96 -5.65 -1.27
CA ILE A 217 18.99 -5.74 -2.37
C ILE A 217 17.63 -5.16 -1.93
N LEU A 218 17.15 -5.57 -0.75
CA LEU A 218 15.88 -5.09 -0.21
C LEU A 218 15.90 -3.60 0.09
N ALA A 219 17.05 -3.04 0.54
CA ALA A 219 17.21 -1.62 0.76
C ALA A 219 17.12 -0.82 -0.56
N VAL A 220 17.73 -1.34 -1.63
CA VAL A 220 17.61 -0.74 -2.98
C VAL A 220 16.14 -0.77 -3.43
N ILE A 221 15.46 -1.92 -3.34
CA ILE A 221 14.05 -2.04 -3.73
C ILE A 221 13.18 -1.10 -2.89
N LEU A 222 13.41 -1.02 -1.57
CA LEU A 222 12.68 -0.11 -0.68
C LEU A 222 12.90 1.36 -1.07
N GLY A 223 14.12 1.72 -1.47
CA GLY A 223 14.43 3.05 -2.01
C GLY A 223 13.64 3.36 -3.28
N LEU A 224 13.57 2.41 -4.22
CA LEU A 224 12.76 2.55 -5.44
C LEU A 224 11.26 2.67 -5.10
N VAL A 225 10.74 1.83 -4.20
CA VAL A 225 9.34 1.91 -3.74
C VAL A 225 9.04 3.24 -3.06
N ALA A 226 9.98 3.77 -2.26
CA ALA A 226 9.82 5.08 -1.61
C ALA A 226 9.64 6.24 -2.59
N THR A 227 10.11 6.08 -3.85
CA THR A 227 9.89 7.09 -4.89
C THR A 227 8.49 7.07 -5.49
N SER A 228 7.65 6.08 -5.15
CA SER A 228 6.28 5.98 -5.70
C SER A 228 5.48 7.26 -5.53
N ARG A 229 5.70 7.97 -4.44
CA ARG A 229 5.17 9.33 -4.19
C ARG A 229 6.22 10.13 -3.39
N VAL A 230 6.34 11.41 -3.67
CA VAL A 230 7.28 12.28 -2.95
C VAL A 230 7.08 12.25 -1.43
N VAL A 231 5.86 12.04 -0.98
CA VAL A 231 5.51 11.96 0.44
C VAL A 231 6.01 10.68 1.13
N PHE A 232 6.58 9.72 0.40
CA PHE A 232 7.14 8.48 0.95
C PHE A 232 8.67 8.44 0.94
N LEU A 233 9.35 9.50 0.52
CA LEU A 233 10.82 9.52 0.44
C LEU A 233 11.53 9.23 1.78
N TYR A 234 10.86 9.44 2.91
CA TYR A 234 11.40 9.13 4.24
C TYR A 234 11.14 7.68 4.70
N LEU A 235 10.48 6.86 3.88
CA LEU A 235 10.14 5.47 4.20
C LEU A 235 11.36 4.59 4.54
N PRO A 236 12.52 4.68 3.83
CA PRO A 236 13.71 3.93 4.20
C PRO A 236 14.21 4.26 5.61
N ALA A 237 14.16 5.54 6.02
CA ALA A 237 14.50 5.96 7.36
C ALA A 237 13.54 5.39 8.41
N ALA A 238 12.24 5.41 8.14
CA ALA A 238 11.24 4.83 9.03
C ALA A 238 11.42 3.32 9.19
N ALA A 239 11.67 2.59 8.10
CA ALA A 239 11.95 1.15 8.13
C ALA A 239 13.24 0.86 8.92
N ALA A 240 14.28 1.67 8.75
CA ALA A 240 15.52 1.54 9.52
C ALA A 240 15.30 1.70 11.03
N VAL A 241 14.48 2.70 11.42
CA VAL A 241 14.10 2.88 12.84
C VAL A 241 13.36 1.66 13.38
N ALA A 242 12.43 1.10 12.62
CA ALA A 242 11.71 -0.10 13.04
C ALA A 242 12.63 -1.33 13.19
N LEU A 243 13.67 -1.44 12.35
CA LEU A 243 14.65 -2.52 12.38
C LEU A 243 15.78 -2.32 13.39
N TRP A 244 16.00 -1.08 13.88
CA TRP A 244 17.12 -0.70 14.72
C TRP A 244 17.36 -1.61 15.94
N PRO A 245 16.32 -2.04 16.68
CA PRO A 245 16.51 -2.88 17.86
C PRO A 245 16.96 -4.30 17.53
N ARG A 246 16.63 -4.80 16.33
CA ARG A 246 17.00 -6.13 15.89
C ARG A 246 18.45 -6.19 15.37
N SER A 247 18.82 -5.21 14.54
CA SER A 247 20.15 -5.12 13.96
C SER A 247 20.46 -3.68 13.58
N LYS A 248 21.33 -3.02 14.36
CA LYS A 248 21.80 -1.66 14.07
C LYS A 248 22.53 -1.56 12.73
N GLU A 249 23.26 -2.61 12.35
CA GLU A 249 24.01 -2.65 11.10
C GLU A 249 23.06 -2.69 9.91
N ASN A 250 22.08 -3.61 9.92
CA ASN A 250 21.07 -3.71 8.86
C ASN A 250 20.23 -2.43 8.78
N ALA A 251 19.83 -1.86 9.92
CA ALA A 251 19.10 -0.61 9.98
C ALA A 251 19.87 0.55 9.34
N ARG A 252 21.18 0.70 9.65
CA ARG A 252 22.05 1.72 9.00
C ARG A 252 22.15 1.49 7.50
N LEU A 253 22.32 0.24 7.07
CA LEU A 253 22.39 -0.11 5.66
C LEU A 253 21.10 0.28 4.92
N VAL A 254 19.94 -0.05 5.50
CA VAL A 254 18.62 0.32 4.95
C VAL A 254 18.45 1.84 4.89
N ALA A 255 18.81 2.56 5.96
CA ALA A 255 18.73 4.02 5.99
C ALA A 255 19.60 4.65 4.89
N ILE A 256 20.88 4.26 4.83
CA ILE A 256 21.83 4.88 3.89
C ILE A 256 21.50 4.51 2.45
N VAL A 257 21.41 3.22 2.15
CA VAL A 257 21.21 2.74 0.76
C VAL A 257 19.82 3.08 0.25
N GLY A 258 18.77 2.81 1.04
CA GLY A 258 17.41 3.10 0.61
C GLY A 258 17.18 4.60 0.38
N THR A 259 17.67 5.45 1.29
CA THR A 259 17.56 6.91 1.11
C THR A 259 18.43 7.40 -0.04
N ALA A 260 19.65 6.88 -0.21
CA ALA A 260 20.51 7.26 -1.34
C ALA A 260 19.85 6.91 -2.68
N VAL A 261 19.28 5.71 -2.82
CA VAL A 261 18.54 5.30 -4.03
C VAL A 261 17.36 6.24 -4.28
N ALA A 262 16.55 6.52 -3.26
CA ALA A 262 15.39 7.40 -3.41
C ALA A 262 15.81 8.82 -3.81
N VAL A 263 16.81 9.40 -3.16
CA VAL A 263 17.29 10.77 -3.44
C VAL A 263 17.98 10.86 -4.80
N VAL A 264 18.86 9.89 -5.12
CA VAL A 264 19.59 9.89 -6.40
C VAL A 264 18.63 9.76 -7.58
N THR A 265 17.69 8.83 -7.51
CA THR A 265 16.71 8.66 -8.61
C THR A 265 15.84 9.91 -8.79
N HIS A 266 15.33 10.53 -7.72
CA HIS A 266 14.59 11.80 -7.82
C HIS A 266 15.49 12.93 -8.33
N GLY A 267 16.69 13.07 -7.78
CA GLY A 267 17.62 14.13 -8.14
C GLY A 267 18.03 14.09 -9.61
N LEU A 268 18.31 12.91 -10.15
CA LEU A 268 18.69 12.75 -11.56
C LEU A 268 17.57 13.24 -12.49
N PHE A 269 16.31 12.87 -12.22
CA PHE A 269 15.19 13.27 -13.06
C PHE A 269 14.80 14.74 -12.85
N LEU A 270 14.89 15.23 -11.63
CA LEU A 270 14.70 16.65 -11.34
C LEU A 270 15.76 17.52 -12.05
N LEU A 271 17.02 17.10 -12.07
CA LEU A 271 18.09 17.83 -12.74
C LEU A 271 18.01 17.72 -14.28
N TRP A 272 17.42 16.64 -14.79
CA TRP A 272 17.23 16.47 -16.24
C TRP A 272 16.28 17.55 -16.80
N GLN A 273 15.12 17.80 -16.15
CA GLN A 273 14.13 18.81 -16.58
C GLN A 273 13.32 19.31 -15.37
N PRO A 274 13.85 20.30 -14.64
CA PRO A 274 13.28 20.75 -13.35
C PRO A 274 11.85 21.27 -13.46
N GLU A 275 11.56 22.02 -14.53
CA GLU A 275 10.26 22.68 -14.76
C GLU A 275 9.12 21.68 -15.01
N ASN A 276 9.43 20.52 -15.54
CA ASN A 276 8.45 19.48 -15.88
C ASN A 276 8.44 18.31 -14.90
N PHE A 277 9.15 18.40 -13.76
CA PHE A 277 9.19 17.32 -12.77
C PHE A 277 7.89 17.22 -11.98
N SER A 278 6.88 16.62 -12.59
CA SER A 278 5.51 16.52 -12.07
C SER A 278 5.32 15.70 -10.78
N PRO A 279 6.20 14.81 -10.30
CA PRO A 279 6.05 14.21 -8.98
C PRO A 279 5.95 15.23 -7.84
N LEU A 280 6.55 16.41 -7.96
CA LEU A 280 6.41 17.50 -6.98
C LEU A 280 5.05 18.21 -7.05
N HIS A 281 4.31 18.08 -8.16
CA HIS A 281 2.98 18.67 -8.32
C HIS A 281 1.99 18.22 -7.23
N VAL A 282 2.17 17.01 -6.67
CA VAL A 282 1.36 16.53 -5.54
C VAL A 282 1.42 17.47 -4.33
N ILE A 283 2.54 18.16 -4.13
CA ILE A 283 2.70 19.16 -3.04
C ILE A 283 1.86 20.39 -3.35
N GLY A 284 1.87 20.87 -4.59
CA GLY A 284 1.04 21.97 -5.06
C GLY A 284 -0.46 21.65 -4.99
N LYS A 285 -0.85 20.49 -5.53
CA LYS A 285 -2.24 19.99 -5.43
C LYS A 285 -2.74 19.89 -3.99
N GLY A 286 -1.89 19.47 -3.05
CA GLY A 286 -2.24 19.49 -1.63
C GLY A 286 -2.67 20.89 -1.17
N GLY A 287 -2.11 21.96 -1.77
CA GLY A 287 -2.51 23.34 -1.54
C GLY A 287 -3.87 23.69 -2.15
N ASP A 288 -4.19 23.16 -3.32
CA ASP A 288 -5.45 23.47 -4.03
C ASP A 288 -6.64 22.68 -3.47
N TYR A 289 -6.37 21.44 -2.97
CA TYR A 289 -7.41 20.53 -2.44
C TYR A 289 -7.57 20.56 -0.92
N THR A 290 -6.89 21.45 -0.19
CA THR A 290 -7.01 21.51 1.27
C THR A 290 -7.13 22.95 1.74
N THR A 291 -8.01 23.16 2.70
CA THR A 291 -8.09 24.44 3.42
C THR A 291 -6.86 24.66 4.31
N PRO A 292 -6.57 25.92 4.71
CA PRO A 292 -5.42 26.22 5.56
C PRO A 292 -5.35 25.39 6.84
N TRP A 293 -6.49 25.07 7.48
CA TRP A 293 -6.49 24.31 8.71
C TRP A 293 -6.11 22.84 8.49
N ILE A 294 -6.53 22.20 7.38
CA ILE A 294 -6.11 20.83 7.02
C ILE A 294 -4.62 20.79 6.73
N ARG A 295 -4.06 21.83 6.08
CA ARG A 295 -2.62 21.94 5.85
C ARG A 295 -1.85 21.96 7.15
N TRP A 296 -2.26 22.82 8.10
CA TRP A 296 -1.61 22.89 9.43
C TRP A 296 -1.78 21.59 10.21
N PHE A 297 -2.97 20.98 10.18
CA PHE A 297 -3.20 19.67 10.76
C PHE A 297 -2.26 18.63 10.14
N GLY A 298 -2.09 18.64 8.82
CA GLY A 298 -1.15 17.77 8.09
C GLY A 298 0.29 17.92 8.54
N VAL A 299 0.76 19.15 8.68
CA VAL A 299 2.11 19.45 9.20
C VAL A 299 2.27 18.91 10.62
N ILE A 300 1.31 19.18 11.52
CA ILE A 300 1.32 18.70 12.90
C ILE A 300 1.30 17.17 12.94
N ALA A 301 0.47 16.52 12.12
CA ALA A 301 0.38 15.07 12.04
C ALA A 301 1.70 14.45 11.53
N CYS A 302 2.34 15.02 10.50
CA CYS A 302 3.64 14.57 10.03
C CYS A 302 4.75 14.75 11.08
N LEU A 303 4.75 15.87 11.81
CA LEU A 303 5.65 16.07 12.94
C LEU A 303 5.37 15.05 14.06
N GLY A 304 4.12 14.76 14.33
CA GLY A 304 3.69 13.71 15.26
C GLY A 304 4.23 12.34 14.86
N VAL A 305 4.19 11.98 13.57
CA VAL A 305 4.81 10.75 13.04
C VAL A 305 6.31 10.75 13.25
N ALA A 306 7.00 11.86 12.98
CA ALA A 306 8.44 11.97 13.20
C ALA A 306 8.79 11.76 14.69
N VAL A 307 8.07 12.39 15.60
CA VAL A 307 8.22 12.19 17.06
C VAL A 307 7.90 10.74 17.46
N TRP A 308 6.85 10.15 16.88
CA TRP A 308 6.53 8.74 17.09
C TRP A 308 7.67 7.82 16.69
N ILE A 309 8.23 8.01 15.50
CA ILE A 309 9.36 7.24 14.99
C ILE A 309 10.56 7.38 15.94
N LEU A 310 10.92 8.61 16.33
CA LEU A 310 12.04 8.87 17.22
C LEU A 310 11.88 8.25 18.62
N ARG A 311 10.66 8.27 19.18
CA ARG A 311 10.36 7.59 20.44
C ARG A 311 10.57 6.08 20.34
N HIS A 312 10.23 5.47 19.21
CA HIS A 312 10.37 4.04 19.00
C HIS A 312 11.79 3.57 18.70
N LEU A 313 12.72 4.49 18.42
CA LEU A 313 14.16 4.17 18.40
C LEU A 313 14.64 3.57 19.72
N ARG A 314 14.05 3.99 20.85
CA ARG A 314 14.47 3.57 22.19
C ARG A 314 13.81 2.27 22.66
N THR A 315 12.60 1.99 22.24
CA THR A 315 11.75 0.93 22.83
C THR A 315 11.79 -0.41 22.12
N GLY A 316 12.45 -0.56 20.99
CA GLY A 316 12.59 -1.82 20.26
C GLY A 316 11.26 -2.45 19.75
N ALA A 317 11.23 -2.98 18.53
CA ALA A 317 10.14 -3.87 18.10
C ALA A 317 10.37 -5.24 18.73
N SER A 318 9.34 -5.80 19.35
CA SER A 318 9.42 -7.11 19.99
C SER A 318 9.18 -8.25 19.01
N ASP A 319 8.42 -7.97 17.95
CA ASP A 319 7.95 -8.97 17.00
C ASP A 319 7.70 -8.32 15.61
N PRO A 320 7.48 -9.13 14.55
CA PRO A 320 7.27 -8.63 13.19
C PRO A 320 6.06 -7.70 13.04
N ALA A 321 4.97 -7.96 13.77
CA ALA A 321 3.78 -7.11 13.71
C ALA A 321 4.08 -5.72 14.27
N ALA A 322 4.78 -5.66 15.43
CA ALA A 322 5.24 -4.39 16.00
C ALA A 322 6.19 -3.64 15.06
N CYS A 323 7.01 -4.35 14.27
CA CYS A 323 7.86 -3.73 13.26
C CYS A 323 7.03 -3.04 12.17
N VAL A 324 6.04 -3.73 11.63
CA VAL A 324 5.10 -3.16 10.62
C VAL A 324 4.30 -2.00 11.24
N GLU A 325 3.78 -2.16 12.45
CA GLU A 325 3.02 -1.11 13.17
C GLU A 325 3.83 0.18 13.37
N ARG A 326 5.15 0.15 13.36
CA ARG A 326 6.00 1.34 13.44
C ARG A 326 6.17 2.07 12.12
N VAL A 327 6.09 1.34 11.02
CA VAL A 327 6.25 1.92 9.68
C VAL A 327 4.92 2.44 9.14
N TRP A 328 3.80 1.81 9.48
CA TRP A 328 2.51 2.14 8.87
C TRP A 328 2.07 3.62 9.01
N PRO A 329 2.34 4.35 10.12
CA PRO A 329 1.93 5.76 10.20
C PRO A 329 2.58 6.62 9.10
N THR A 330 3.77 6.22 8.63
CA THR A 330 4.47 6.92 7.55
C THR A 330 3.75 6.82 6.22
N LEU A 331 3.02 5.73 5.99
CA LEU A 331 2.21 5.53 4.79
C LEU A 331 0.83 6.15 4.95
N MET A 332 0.24 5.99 6.15
CA MET A 332 -1.16 6.34 6.39
C MET A 332 -1.40 7.82 6.57
N VAL A 333 -0.53 8.52 7.32
CA VAL A 333 -0.80 9.92 7.67
C VAL A 333 -0.88 10.81 6.44
N PRO A 334 0.06 10.76 5.47
CA PRO A 334 -0.08 11.54 4.24
C PRO A 334 -1.36 11.22 3.47
N MET A 335 -1.72 9.94 3.39
CA MET A 335 -2.92 9.51 2.66
C MET A 335 -4.21 9.89 3.37
N ALA A 336 -4.22 9.86 4.70
CA ALA A 336 -5.36 10.32 5.50
C ALA A 336 -5.59 11.84 5.34
N ILE A 337 -4.51 12.63 5.23
CA ILE A 337 -4.60 14.07 4.96
C ILE A 337 -5.25 14.32 3.60
N ILE A 338 -4.82 13.58 2.57
CA ILE A 338 -5.42 13.67 1.22
C ILE A 338 -6.89 13.25 1.25
N ALA A 339 -7.22 12.16 1.96
CA ALA A 339 -8.59 11.70 2.09
C ALA A 339 -9.49 12.72 2.79
N LEU A 340 -9.01 13.31 3.88
CA LEU A 340 -9.74 14.35 4.64
C LEU A 340 -9.90 15.64 3.83
N GLY A 341 -8.86 16.06 3.12
CA GLY A 341 -8.94 17.23 2.22
C GLY A 341 -10.00 17.05 1.16
N GLY A 342 -10.03 15.90 0.51
CA GLY A 342 -11.06 15.61 -0.48
C GLY A 342 -12.47 15.44 0.12
N LEU A 343 -12.60 15.01 1.37
CA LEU A 343 -13.90 14.96 2.07
C LEU A 343 -14.41 16.38 2.37
N GLU A 344 -13.52 17.28 2.76
CA GLU A 344 -13.86 18.68 2.97
C GLU A 344 -14.31 19.36 1.67
N LEU A 345 -13.64 19.09 0.55
CA LEU A 345 -14.01 19.64 -0.77
C LEU A 345 -15.42 19.26 -1.21
N VAL A 346 -15.98 18.18 -0.71
CA VAL A 346 -17.34 17.74 -0.99
C VAL A 346 -18.29 17.99 0.20
N ASP A 347 -18.01 19.05 0.96
CA ASP A 347 -18.82 19.49 2.11
C ASP A 347 -19.14 18.37 3.10
N TRP A 348 -18.14 17.51 3.39
CA TRP A 348 -18.23 16.33 4.27
C TRP A 348 -19.25 15.29 3.79
N SER A 349 -19.64 15.32 2.52
CA SER A 349 -20.53 14.33 1.94
C SER A 349 -19.81 13.00 1.68
N VAL A 350 -20.07 12.00 2.53
CA VAL A 350 -19.47 10.67 2.36
C VAL A 350 -19.88 10.00 1.04
N SER A 351 -21.07 10.31 0.52
CA SER A 351 -21.56 9.82 -0.77
C SER A 351 -20.80 10.39 -1.99
N GLN A 352 -19.96 11.40 -1.79
CA GLN A 352 -19.10 12.01 -2.80
C GLN A 352 -17.60 11.89 -2.46
N TRP A 353 -17.25 11.14 -1.41
CA TRP A 353 -15.89 11.01 -0.90
C TRP A 353 -14.99 10.11 -1.77
N TRP A 354 -14.72 10.54 -2.99
CA TRP A 354 -13.89 9.80 -3.95
C TRP A 354 -12.42 9.64 -3.49
N THR A 355 -11.89 10.59 -2.70
CA THR A 355 -10.51 10.54 -2.18
C THR A 355 -10.31 9.49 -1.09
N SER A 356 -11.37 8.84 -0.56
CA SER A 356 -11.26 7.69 0.34
C SER A 356 -10.41 6.57 -0.25
N ARG A 357 -10.28 6.50 -1.59
CA ARG A 357 -9.38 5.58 -2.31
C ARG A 357 -7.93 5.67 -1.84
N SER A 358 -7.44 6.86 -1.46
CA SER A 358 -6.07 7.01 -0.96
C SER A 358 -5.79 6.19 0.29
N LEU A 359 -6.82 5.85 1.07
CA LEU A 359 -6.73 4.98 2.24
C LEU A 359 -6.57 3.49 1.90
N MET A 360 -6.67 3.11 0.61
CA MET A 360 -6.44 1.73 0.15
C MET A 360 -5.05 1.21 0.55
N ILE A 361 -4.06 2.10 0.67
CA ILE A 361 -2.70 1.77 1.12
C ILE A 361 -2.69 1.11 2.51
N ALA A 362 -3.69 1.40 3.35
CA ALA A 362 -3.83 0.84 4.69
C ALA A 362 -4.22 -0.63 4.69
N ALA A 363 -5.04 -1.05 3.74
CA ALA A 363 -5.63 -2.38 3.74
C ALA A 363 -4.58 -3.50 3.85
N PRO A 364 -3.55 -3.61 2.98
CA PRO A 364 -2.55 -4.66 3.11
C PRO A 364 -1.73 -4.56 4.40
N VAL A 365 -1.45 -3.34 4.88
CA VAL A 365 -0.66 -3.11 6.11
C VAL A 365 -1.38 -3.61 7.35
N VAL A 366 -2.62 -3.15 7.55
CA VAL A 366 -3.38 -3.44 8.78
C VAL A 366 -3.88 -4.89 8.79
N VAL A 367 -4.27 -5.42 7.62
CA VAL A 367 -4.64 -6.84 7.48
C VAL A 367 -3.45 -7.75 7.75
N ALA A 368 -2.24 -7.41 7.28
CA ALA A 368 -1.03 -8.15 7.59
C ALA A 368 -0.70 -8.14 9.10
N CYS A 369 -0.83 -6.97 9.76
CA CYS A 369 -0.65 -6.86 11.22
C CYS A 369 -1.64 -7.75 12.00
N TRP A 370 -2.89 -7.81 11.56
CA TRP A 370 -3.87 -8.72 12.15
C TRP A 370 -3.52 -10.18 11.88
N ALA A 371 -3.19 -10.53 10.64
CA ALA A 371 -2.85 -11.88 10.23
C ALA A 371 -1.62 -12.44 10.97
N LEU A 372 -0.59 -11.62 11.21
CA LEU A 372 0.56 -11.98 12.05
C LEU A 372 0.17 -12.33 13.48
N GLY A 373 -0.92 -11.76 13.99
CA GLY A 373 -1.47 -12.07 15.30
C GLY A 373 -2.27 -13.38 15.37
N THR A 374 -2.63 -14.00 14.23
CA THR A 374 -3.41 -15.24 14.18
C THR A 374 -2.56 -16.50 14.32
N SER A 375 -1.25 -16.45 14.02
CA SER A 375 -0.34 -17.59 14.23
C SER A 375 -0.08 -17.81 15.72
N SER A 376 -0.11 -19.09 16.14
CA SER A 376 0.14 -19.46 17.54
C SER A 376 1.61 -19.14 17.95
N PRO A 377 1.87 -18.82 19.23
CA PRO A 377 3.23 -18.59 19.72
C PRO A 377 4.18 -19.79 19.48
N SER A 378 3.65 -21.01 19.47
CA SER A 378 4.40 -22.24 19.22
C SER A 378 4.89 -22.39 17.77
N GLU A 379 4.24 -21.71 16.80
CA GLU A 379 4.63 -21.72 15.39
C GLU A 379 5.68 -20.65 15.05
N ARG A 380 5.85 -19.63 15.92
CA ARG A 380 6.67 -18.45 15.64
C ARG A 380 8.18 -18.64 15.82
N VAL A 381 8.64 -19.78 16.31
CA VAL A 381 10.07 -19.99 16.62
C VAL A 381 10.52 -21.35 16.11
N ARG A 382 10.86 -21.44 14.83
CA ARG A 382 11.90 -22.34 14.33
C ARG A 382 12.76 -21.56 13.35
N PRO A 383 13.94 -21.05 13.77
CA PRO A 383 14.94 -20.65 12.82
C PRO A 383 15.41 -21.91 12.08
N SER A 384 15.17 -21.97 10.78
CA SER A 384 15.83 -22.90 9.86
C SER A 384 17.25 -22.46 9.58
#